data_395b8276512e110b2466eb7812bd2061
#
_entry.id   395b8276512e110b2466eb7812bd2061
#
_cell.length_a   1.000
_cell.length_b   1.000
_cell.length_c   1.000
_cell.angle_alpha   90.00
_cell.angle_beta   90.00
_cell.angle_gamma   90.00
#
_symmetry.space_group_name_H-M   'P 1'
#
loop_
_entity.id
_entity.type
_entity.pdbx_description
1 polymer ?
#
loop_
_entity_poly.entity_id
_entity_poly.type
_entity_poly.pdbx_seq_one_letter_code
_entity_poly.pdbx_strand_id
1 'polypeptide(L)'
;DEIDFQEIEKENKDIIIYYNPNINEGLIGIIAARLKDHFNKPAIVITNSNNLLKGSCRSIYNFNIGRSIKNALDNNIIINGGGHNMAAGFTIKKNKLKFFEDFILKNFSDTCISIDNVFNYDAEISSLAFNKNFYNDIKKIEPFGSGNPIPTFLFKNLKIIKTTVLDNKHISLILKSKTGFLIKSISFNSVNSKIGEYLLNYKKNLNVLGQINENFWNNKNTLQ
;
A
#
# COMPACT_ATOMS: atom_id res chain seq x y z
N ASP A 1 -23.22 -2.24 2.70
CA ASP A 1 -22.87 -3.56 2.17
C ASP A 1 -21.36 -3.73 2.31
N GLU A 2 -20.95 -4.77 3.03
CA GLU A 2 -19.53 -5.10 3.18
C GLU A 2 -19.00 -5.65 1.85
N ILE A 3 -17.79 -5.21 1.48
CA ILE A 3 -17.12 -5.74 0.30
C ILE A 3 -16.62 -7.14 0.65
N ASP A 4 -17.01 -8.13 -0.13
CA ASP A 4 -16.50 -9.49 0.04
C ASP A 4 -15.08 -9.63 -0.58
N PHE A 5 -14.09 -9.47 0.27
CA PHE A 5 -12.69 -9.62 -0.11
C PHE A 5 -12.35 -11.05 -0.57
N GLN A 6 -13.07 -12.07 -0.06
CA GLN A 6 -12.83 -13.46 -0.44
C GLN A 6 -13.30 -13.76 -1.87
N GLU A 7 -14.41 -13.13 -2.31
CA GLU A 7 -14.88 -13.25 -3.68
C GLU A 7 -13.91 -12.61 -4.66
N ILE A 8 -13.40 -11.41 -4.34
CA ILE A 8 -12.41 -10.70 -5.17
C ILE A 8 -11.09 -11.50 -5.27
N GLU A 9 -10.67 -12.16 -4.19
CA GLU A 9 -9.44 -12.97 -4.17
C GLU A 9 -9.55 -14.19 -5.09
N LYS A 10 -10.72 -14.82 -5.17
CA LYS A 10 -10.97 -15.99 -6.04
C LYS A 10 -10.84 -15.69 -7.53
N GLU A 11 -11.12 -14.46 -7.95
CA GLU A 11 -10.99 -14.05 -9.37
C GLU A 11 -9.54 -14.00 -9.84
N ASN A 12 -8.59 -13.90 -8.96
CA ASN A 12 -7.13 -13.87 -9.18
C ASN A 12 -6.66 -13.02 -10.38
N LYS A 13 -7.32 -11.89 -10.62
CA LYS A 13 -6.97 -10.95 -11.68
C LYS A 13 -5.77 -10.07 -11.29
N ASP A 14 -5.00 -9.64 -12.25
CA ASP A 14 -3.85 -8.73 -12.04
C ASP A 14 -4.28 -7.31 -11.68
N ILE A 15 -5.46 -6.89 -12.12
CA ILE A 15 -6.13 -5.65 -11.72
C ILE A 15 -7.47 -6.00 -11.08
N ILE A 16 -7.78 -5.40 -9.96
CA ILE A 16 -9.09 -5.50 -9.32
C ILE A 16 -10.02 -4.51 -9.99
N ILE A 17 -11.09 -4.99 -10.62
CA ILE A 17 -12.16 -4.16 -11.16
C ILE A 17 -13.45 -4.54 -10.44
N TYR A 18 -13.91 -3.65 -9.56
CA TYR A 18 -15.08 -3.88 -8.73
C TYR A 18 -16.21 -2.91 -9.10
N TYR A 19 -17.30 -3.44 -9.62
CA TYR A 19 -18.51 -2.69 -9.95
C TYR A 19 -19.60 -2.99 -8.92
N ASN A 20 -20.10 -1.95 -8.28
CA ASN A 20 -21.29 -2.04 -7.43
C ASN A 20 -22.14 -0.77 -7.61
N PRO A 21 -23.37 -0.90 -8.15
CA PRO A 21 -24.23 0.23 -8.49
C PRO A 21 -24.71 1.04 -7.29
N ASN A 22 -24.62 0.48 -6.08
CA ASN A 22 -25.19 1.06 -4.86
C ASN A 22 -24.15 1.81 -4.01
N ILE A 23 -22.88 1.80 -4.40
CA ILE A 23 -21.85 2.56 -3.68
C ILE A 23 -21.99 4.05 -3.97
N ASN A 24 -21.96 4.85 -2.90
CA ASN A 24 -21.88 6.31 -3.04
C ASN A 24 -20.62 6.72 -3.79
N GLU A 25 -20.75 7.55 -4.83
CA GLU A 25 -19.63 7.98 -5.66
C GLU A 25 -18.51 8.71 -4.88
N GLY A 26 -18.82 9.33 -3.75
CA GLY A 26 -17.82 9.93 -2.86
C GLY A 26 -16.92 8.90 -2.15
N LEU A 27 -17.34 7.63 -2.08
CA LEU A 27 -16.61 6.56 -1.38
C LEU A 27 -15.75 5.70 -2.30
N ILE A 28 -16.00 5.70 -3.62
CA ILE A 28 -15.29 4.79 -4.56
C ILE A 28 -13.77 4.95 -4.50
N GLY A 29 -13.28 6.18 -4.26
CA GLY A 29 -11.84 6.45 -4.15
C GLY A 29 -11.19 5.84 -2.90
N ILE A 30 -11.91 5.86 -1.78
CA ILE A 30 -11.46 5.27 -0.51
C ILE A 30 -11.47 3.74 -0.62
N ILE A 31 -12.51 3.19 -1.24
CA ILE A 31 -12.64 1.75 -1.46
C ILE A 31 -11.53 1.26 -2.39
N ALA A 32 -11.27 1.96 -3.50
CA ALA A 32 -10.19 1.62 -4.42
C ALA A 32 -8.81 1.63 -3.71
N ALA A 33 -8.58 2.60 -2.81
CA ALA A 33 -7.36 2.64 -2.01
C ALA A 33 -7.23 1.41 -1.09
N ARG A 34 -8.31 1.04 -0.39
CA ARG A 34 -8.31 -0.14 0.50
C ARG A 34 -8.09 -1.44 -0.26
N LEU A 35 -8.74 -1.62 -1.41
CA LEU A 35 -8.54 -2.80 -2.26
C LEU A 35 -7.09 -2.88 -2.76
N LYS A 36 -6.55 -1.76 -3.26
CA LYS A 36 -5.16 -1.67 -3.69
C LYS A 36 -4.19 -2.04 -2.56
N ASP A 37 -4.40 -1.51 -1.34
CA ASP A 37 -3.52 -1.78 -0.20
C ASP A 37 -3.61 -3.23 0.29
N HIS A 38 -4.83 -3.80 0.30
CA HIS A 38 -5.04 -5.17 0.75
C HIS A 38 -4.44 -6.21 -0.19
N PHE A 39 -4.66 -6.05 -1.51
CA PHE A 39 -4.23 -7.03 -2.51
C PHE A 39 -2.86 -6.71 -3.12
N ASN A 40 -2.31 -5.51 -2.87
CA ASN A 40 -1.11 -4.99 -3.53
C ASN A 40 -1.20 -5.06 -5.07
N LYS A 41 -2.40 -4.77 -5.60
CA LYS A 41 -2.72 -4.76 -7.03
C LYS A 41 -3.39 -3.43 -7.39
N PRO A 42 -3.31 -2.96 -8.64
CA PRO A 42 -4.14 -1.83 -9.07
C PRO A 42 -5.62 -2.14 -8.84
N ALA A 43 -6.37 -1.16 -8.38
CA ALA A 43 -7.78 -1.33 -8.09
C ALA A 43 -8.62 -0.20 -8.72
N ILE A 44 -9.70 -0.59 -9.36
CA ILE A 44 -10.69 0.27 -10.00
C ILE A 44 -12.04 -0.04 -9.38
N VAL A 45 -12.68 0.97 -8.79
CA VAL A 45 -14.03 0.85 -8.22
C VAL A 45 -14.98 1.71 -9.02
N ILE A 46 -16.08 1.12 -9.43
CA ILE A 46 -17.06 1.70 -10.35
C ILE A 46 -18.44 1.67 -9.71
N THR A 47 -19.19 2.75 -9.88
CA THR A 47 -20.58 2.87 -9.41
C THR A 47 -21.45 3.59 -10.43
N ASN A 48 -22.76 3.56 -10.21
CA ASN A 48 -23.70 4.34 -11.00
C ASN A 48 -23.62 5.83 -10.63
N SER A 49 -23.72 6.70 -11.64
CA SER A 49 -23.80 8.16 -11.51
C SER A 49 -24.59 8.73 -12.68
N ASN A 50 -25.80 9.25 -12.44
CA ASN A 50 -26.63 9.97 -13.43
C ASN A 50 -26.70 9.30 -14.82
N ASN A 51 -27.21 8.07 -14.92
CA ASN A 51 -27.28 7.25 -16.15
C ASN A 51 -25.94 6.85 -16.78
N LEU A 52 -24.82 7.20 -16.16
CA LEU A 52 -23.48 6.81 -16.53
C LEU A 52 -22.85 5.97 -15.41
N LEU A 53 -21.64 5.52 -15.63
CA LEU A 53 -20.81 4.93 -14.58
C LEU A 53 -19.64 5.88 -14.27
N LYS A 54 -19.34 5.99 -13.00
CA LYS A 54 -18.18 6.74 -12.50
C LYS A 54 -17.19 5.78 -11.86
N GLY A 55 -15.92 5.88 -12.23
CA GLY A 55 -14.86 5.04 -11.74
C GLY A 55 -13.77 5.83 -11.03
N SER A 56 -13.22 5.25 -9.99
CA SER A 56 -12.01 5.73 -9.30
C SER A 56 -10.96 4.64 -9.25
N CYS A 57 -9.76 5.01 -9.61
CA CYS A 57 -8.62 4.11 -9.75
C CYS A 57 -7.54 4.42 -8.71
N ARG A 58 -6.91 3.38 -8.20
CA ARG A 58 -5.68 3.46 -7.40
C ARG A 58 -4.68 2.45 -7.94
N SER A 59 -3.42 2.84 -8.04
CA SER A 59 -2.38 2.03 -8.66
C SER A 59 -1.24 1.69 -7.72
N ILE A 60 -0.40 0.77 -8.18
CA ILE A 60 0.88 0.40 -7.59
C ILE A 60 2.02 1.07 -8.37
N TYR A 61 3.21 1.08 -7.78
CA TYR A 61 4.37 1.81 -8.31
C TYR A 61 4.69 1.52 -9.78
N ASN A 62 4.57 0.28 -10.22
CA ASN A 62 4.96 -0.15 -11.57
C ASN A 62 3.87 -0.01 -12.64
N PHE A 63 2.71 0.56 -12.32
CA PHE A 63 1.62 0.73 -13.27
C PHE A 63 1.08 2.17 -13.27
N ASN A 64 1.32 2.90 -14.35
CA ASN A 64 0.81 4.26 -14.52
C ASN A 64 -0.66 4.24 -14.96
N ILE A 65 -1.56 4.23 -13.97
CA ILE A 65 -3.01 4.19 -14.25
C ILE A 65 -3.52 5.45 -14.93
N GLY A 66 -2.94 6.62 -14.64
CA GLY A 66 -3.32 7.88 -15.29
C GLY A 66 -3.07 7.85 -16.80
N ARG A 67 -1.95 7.26 -17.23
CA ARG A 67 -1.65 7.06 -18.66
C ARG A 67 -2.66 6.10 -19.30
N SER A 68 -3.01 5.01 -18.63
CA SER A 68 -4.00 4.05 -19.14
C SER A 68 -5.39 4.68 -19.28
N ILE A 69 -5.82 5.53 -18.32
CA ILE A 69 -7.08 6.27 -18.40
C ILE A 69 -7.04 7.31 -19.52
N LYS A 70 -5.92 8.01 -19.70
CA LYS A 70 -5.75 8.94 -20.83
C LYS A 70 -5.84 8.19 -22.17
N ASN A 71 -5.16 7.06 -22.31
CA ASN A 71 -5.25 6.23 -23.50
C ASN A 71 -6.69 5.74 -23.76
N ALA A 72 -7.45 5.39 -22.71
CA ALA A 72 -8.85 5.02 -22.84
C ALA A 72 -9.72 6.20 -23.34
N LEU A 73 -9.41 7.41 -22.91
CA LEU A 73 -10.09 8.64 -23.37
C LEU A 73 -9.75 8.92 -24.85
N ASP A 74 -8.48 8.87 -25.22
CA ASP A 74 -8.01 9.12 -26.58
C ASP A 74 -8.59 8.10 -27.60
N ASN A 75 -8.88 6.88 -27.13
CA ASN A 75 -9.56 5.82 -27.92
C ASN A 75 -11.09 5.86 -27.84
N ASN A 76 -11.70 6.92 -27.27
CA ASN A 76 -13.15 7.07 -27.12
C ASN A 76 -13.84 5.88 -26.38
N ILE A 77 -13.13 5.21 -25.49
CA ILE A 77 -13.65 4.14 -24.64
C ILE A 77 -14.44 4.73 -23.48
N ILE A 78 -13.89 5.79 -22.87
CA ILE A 78 -14.53 6.57 -21.79
C ILE A 78 -14.96 7.94 -22.29
N ILE A 79 -15.90 8.57 -21.58
CA ILE A 79 -16.43 9.88 -21.94
C ILE A 79 -15.49 11.00 -21.45
N ASN A 80 -15.02 10.85 -20.24
CA ASN A 80 -14.13 11.79 -19.56
C ASN A 80 -13.28 11.05 -18.53
N GLY A 81 -12.07 11.51 -18.30
CA GLY A 81 -11.20 10.90 -17.31
C GLY A 81 -9.82 11.55 -17.32
N GLY A 82 -9.09 11.30 -16.24
CA GLY A 82 -7.74 11.78 -16.07
C GLY A 82 -7.19 11.42 -14.70
N GLY A 83 -5.92 11.72 -14.50
CA GLY A 83 -5.25 11.41 -13.24
C GLY A 83 -3.74 11.47 -13.37
N HIS A 84 -3.09 10.91 -12.38
CA HIS A 84 -1.65 10.82 -12.25
C HIS A 84 -1.23 9.34 -12.14
N ASN A 85 0.07 9.09 -12.02
CA ASN A 85 0.62 7.74 -11.99
C ASN A 85 -0.10 6.78 -11.04
N MET A 86 -0.47 7.26 -9.84
CA MET A 86 -0.98 6.43 -8.75
C MET A 86 -2.50 6.50 -8.56
N ALA A 87 -3.17 7.46 -9.18
CA ALA A 87 -4.60 7.67 -9.02
C ALA A 87 -5.22 8.33 -10.25
N ALA A 88 -6.42 7.87 -10.62
CA ALA A 88 -7.18 8.43 -11.72
C ALA A 88 -8.68 8.32 -11.45
N GLY A 89 -9.47 9.06 -12.21
CA GLY A 89 -10.93 8.95 -12.23
C GLY A 89 -11.44 9.01 -13.66
N PHE A 90 -12.63 8.45 -13.88
CA PHE A 90 -13.24 8.45 -15.21
C PHE A 90 -14.76 8.36 -15.14
N THR A 91 -15.39 8.69 -16.27
CA THR A 91 -16.82 8.50 -16.52
C THR A 91 -16.99 7.71 -17.82
N ILE A 92 -17.88 6.71 -17.79
CA ILE A 92 -18.05 5.78 -18.91
C ILE A 92 -19.55 5.44 -19.10
N LYS A 93 -19.93 5.11 -20.34
CA LYS A 93 -21.25 4.55 -20.65
C LYS A 93 -21.31 3.09 -20.17
N LYS A 94 -22.46 2.68 -19.62
CA LYS A 94 -22.66 1.31 -19.10
C LYS A 94 -22.35 0.23 -20.15
N ASN A 95 -22.73 0.44 -21.39
CA ASN A 95 -22.49 -0.51 -22.49
C ASN A 95 -21.02 -0.62 -22.93
N LYS A 96 -20.14 0.26 -22.44
CA LYS A 96 -18.69 0.25 -22.73
C LYS A 96 -17.88 -0.39 -21.61
N LEU A 97 -18.51 -0.76 -20.47
CA LEU A 97 -17.77 -1.25 -19.28
C LEU A 97 -16.91 -2.47 -19.61
N LYS A 98 -17.48 -3.48 -20.26
CA LYS A 98 -16.73 -4.70 -20.60
C LYS A 98 -15.54 -4.42 -21.52
N PHE A 99 -15.73 -3.55 -22.51
CA PHE A 99 -14.65 -3.15 -23.40
C PHE A 99 -13.53 -2.39 -22.67
N PHE A 100 -13.90 -1.56 -21.71
CA PHE A 100 -12.95 -0.86 -20.84
C PHE A 100 -12.15 -1.83 -19.95
N GLU A 101 -12.81 -2.83 -19.35
CA GLU A 101 -12.13 -3.86 -18.56
C GLU A 101 -11.06 -4.58 -19.38
N ASP A 102 -11.44 -5.08 -20.55
CA ASP A 102 -10.52 -5.80 -21.44
C ASP A 102 -9.35 -4.90 -21.89
N PHE A 103 -9.63 -3.63 -22.20
CA PHE A 103 -8.62 -2.63 -22.57
C PHE A 103 -7.62 -2.38 -21.44
N ILE A 104 -8.09 -2.18 -20.21
CA ILE A 104 -7.23 -1.92 -19.05
C ILE A 104 -6.38 -3.14 -18.70
N LEU A 105 -6.94 -4.34 -18.73
CA LEU A 105 -6.21 -5.58 -18.51
C LEU A 105 -5.10 -5.77 -19.55
N LYS A 106 -5.38 -5.50 -20.83
CA LYS A 106 -4.38 -5.53 -21.90
C LYS A 106 -3.28 -4.49 -21.67
N ASN A 107 -3.63 -3.24 -21.34
CA ASN A 107 -2.64 -2.20 -21.05
C ASN A 107 -1.73 -2.58 -19.87
N PHE A 108 -2.26 -3.28 -18.88
CA PHE A 108 -1.47 -3.76 -17.76
C PHE A 108 -0.47 -4.83 -18.22
N SER A 109 -0.92 -5.86 -18.93
CA SER A 109 -0.05 -6.94 -19.43
C SER A 109 1.05 -6.41 -20.35
N ASP A 110 0.77 -5.40 -21.17
CA ASP A 110 1.73 -4.81 -22.09
C ASP A 110 2.77 -3.91 -21.42
N THR A 111 2.45 -3.37 -20.21
CA THR A 111 3.30 -2.39 -19.52
C THR A 111 3.96 -2.93 -18.26
N CYS A 112 3.36 -3.89 -17.59
CA CYS A 112 3.93 -4.51 -16.39
C CYS A 112 4.82 -5.69 -16.76
N ILE A 113 6.09 -5.41 -17.00
CA ILE A 113 7.13 -6.44 -17.02
C ILE A 113 7.41 -6.80 -15.55
N SER A 114 7.01 -8.01 -15.14
CA SER A 114 7.22 -8.62 -13.82
C SER A 114 7.13 -7.66 -12.62
N ILE A 115 6.14 -7.86 -11.77
CA ILE A 115 6.10 -7.21 -10.46
C ILE A 115 7.14 -7.93 -9.58
N ASP A 116 8.41 -7.64 -9.79
CA ASP A 116 9.39 -7.88 -8.75
C ASP A 116 9.01 -6.96 -7.60
N ASN A 117 8.80 -7.50 -6.42
CA ASN A 117 8.55 -6.74 -5.20
C ASN A 117 9.83 -5.96 -4.84
N VAL A 118 10.08 -4.87 -5.56
CA VAL A 118 11.19 -3.97 -5.29
C VAL A 118 10.77 -3.03 -4.17
N PHE A 119 11.40 -3.19 -3.02
CA PHE A 119 11.25 -2.27 -1.92
C PHE A 119 12.39 -1.26 -1.97
N ASN A 120 12.04 0.01 -2.17
CA ASN A 120 13.00 1.11 -2.09
C ASN A 120 13.18 1.53 -0.63
N TYR A 121 14.40 1.86 -0.26
CA TYR A 121 14.75 2.42 1.03
C TYR A 121 15.80 3.54 0.85
N ASP A 122 15.82 4.49 1.75
CA ASP A 122 16.68 5.67 1.62
C ASP A 122 18.12 5.36 2.05
N ALA A 123 18.29 4.55 3.08
CA ALA A 123 19.61 4.13 3.52
C ALA A 123 19.59 2.80 4.29
N GLU A 124 20.71 2.08 4.22
CA GLU A 124 21.03 1.00 5.16
C GLU A 124 21.72 1.62 6.39
N ILE A 125 21.17 1.34 7.56
CA ILE A 125 21.71 1.86 8.82
C ILE A 125 22.01 0.75 9.83
N SER A 126 23.01 0.97 10.65
CA SER A 126 23.32 0.06 11.75
C SER A 126 22.31 0.23 12.91
N SER A 127 22.14 -0.80 13.72
CA SER A 127 21.31 -0.72 14.92
C SER A 127 21.75 0.37 15.91
N LEU A 128 23.03 0.78 15.89
CA LEU A 128 23.57 1.85 16.73
C LEU A 128 23.06 3.23 16.31
N ALA A 129 22.70 3.39 15.05
CA ALA A 129 22.08 4.63 14.56
C ALA A 129 20.63 4.80 15.06
N PHE A 130 20.01 3.75 15.60
CA PHE A 130 18.69 3.85 16.22
C PHE A 130 18.78 4.55 17.57
N ASN A 131 19.00 5.86 17.55
CA ASN A 131 19.13 6.71 18.75
C ASN A 131 18.50 8.09 18.54
N LYS A 132 18.34 8.83 19.63
CA LYS A 132 17.65 10.12 19.65
C LYS A 132 18.36 11.19 18.79
N ASN A 133 19.67 11.18 18.72
CA ASN A 133 20.43 12.16 17.93
C ASN A 133 20.12 11.99 16.44
N PHE A 134 20.21 10.77 15.93
CA PHE A 134 19.89 10.47 14.55
C PHE A 134 18.41 10.78 14.22
N TYR A 135 17.48 10.46 15.14
CA TYR A 135 16.09 10.82 14.96
C TYR A 135 15.87 12.34 14.87
N ASN A 136 16.57 13.11 15.73
CA ASN A 136 16.51 14.57 15.66
C ASN A 136 17.08 15.12 14.34
N ASP A 137 18.08 14.46 13.74
CA ASP A 137 18.59 14.84 12.43
C ASP A 137 17.55 14.54 11.33
N ILE A 138 16.84 13.41 11.41
CA ILE A 138 15.69 13.13 10.51
C ILE A 138 14.63 14.22 10.61
N LYS A 139 14.33 14.69 11.81
CA LYS A 139 13.33 15.76 12.01
C LYS A 139 13.70 17.10 11.37
N LYS A 140 14.96 17.36 11.11
CA LYS A 140 15.40 18.60 10.42
C LYS A 140 14.96 18.68 8.97
N ILE A 141 14.60 17.56 8.34
CA ILE A 141 14.10 17.51 6.97
C ILE A 141 12.56 17.53 6.88
N GLU A 142 11.85 17.72 8.00
CA GLU A 142 10.40 17.99 8.01
C GLU A 142 10.06 19.34 7.32
N PRO A 143 8.83 19.52 6.80
CA PRO A 143 7.66 18.64 6.95
C PRO A 143 7.64 17.48 5.95
N PHE A 144 7.20 16.32 6.42
CA PHE A 144 7.00 15.17 5.56
C PHE A 144 5.66 15.22 4.83
N GLY A 145 5.61 14.68 3.62
CA GLY A 145 4.41 14.66 2.78
C GLY A 145 4.67 14.01 1.43
N SER A 146 3.81 14.25 0.45
CA SER A 146 3.85 13.60 -0.86
C SER A 146 5.17 13.80 -1.61
N GLY A 147 5.78 15.00 -1.53
CA GLY A 147 7.06 15.31 -2.18
C GLY A 147 8.30 15.08 -1.31
N ASN A 148 8.09 14.78 -0.02
CA ASN A 148 9.16 14.52 0.97
C ASN A 148 8.66 13.44 1.94
N PRO A 149 8.66 12.14 1.55
CA PRO A 149 8.18 11.07 2.41
C PRO A 149 9.07 10.86 3.63
N ILE A 150 8.50 10.28 4.69
CA ILE A 150 9.29 9.87 5.85
C ILE A 150 10.34 8.85 5.41
N PRO A 151 11.63 9.06 5.74
CA PRO A 151 12.69 8.15 5.34
C PRO A 151 12.48 6.72 5.83
N THR A 152 12.69 5.76 4.93
CA THR A 152 12.62 4.33 5.21
C THR A 152 14.03 3.74 5.25
N PHE A 153 14.36 3.04 6.31
CA PHE A 153 15.68 2.50 6.55
C PHE A 153 15.68 0.97 6.49
N LEU A 154 16.79 0.43 5.99
CA LEU A 154 17.06 -1.00 6.02
C LEU A 154 17.96 -1.33 7.23
N PHE A 155 17.46 -2.18 8.12
CA PHE A 155 18.21 -2.79 9.21
C PHE A 155 18.49 -4.25 8.90
N LYS A 156 19.75 -4.66 8.82
CA LYS A 156 20.12 -6.03 8.47
C LYS A 156 20.39 -6.91 9.69
N ASN A 157 20.16 -8.21 9.51
CA ASN A 157 20.54 -9.26 10.45
C ASN A 157 19.99 -9.06 11.88
N LEU A 158 18.73 -8.70 12.00
CA LEU A 158 18.03 -8.61 13.28
C LEU A 158 17.39 -9.95 13.64
N LYS A 159 17.37 -10.29 14.93
CA LYS A 159 16.68 -11.46 15.47
C LYS A 159 15.49 -11.02 16.29
N ILE A 160 14.33 -11.63 16.06
CA ILE A 160 13.15 -11.43 16.89
C ILE A 160 13.39 -12.10 18.25
N ILE A 161 13.31 -11.32 19.32
CA ILE A 161 13.47 -11.81 20.71
C ILE A 161 12.10 -11.99 21.36
N LYS A 162 11.17 -11.06 21.07
CA LYS A 162 9.82 -11.11 21.62
C LYS A 162 8.82 -10.54 20.62
N THR A 163 7.66 -11.17 20.56
CA THR A 163 6.49 -10.68 19.84
C THR A 163 5.34 -10.54 20.81
N THR A 164 4.51 -9.51 20.63
CA THR A 164 3.30 -9.30 21.42
C THR A 164 2.22 -8.77 20.49
N VAL A 165 1.07 -9.44 20.47
CA VAL A 165 -0.10 -8.96 19.73
C VAL A 165 -0.78 -7.86 20.54
N LEU A 166 -1.06 -6.74 19.88
CA LEU A 166 -1.76 -5.58 20.45
C LEU A 166 -3.10 -5.40 19.73
N ASP A 167 -4.17 -5.25 20.52
CA ASP A 167 -5.54 -4.99 20.05
C ASP A 167 -6.03 -5.94 18.94
N ASN A 168 -5.53 -7.18 18.92
CA ASN A 168 -5.80 -8.18 17.88
C ASN A 168 -5.53 -7.70 16.44
N LYS A 169 -4.74 -6.64 16.28
CA LYS A 169 -4.46 -5.97 14.98
C LYS A 169 -2.97 -5.77 14.70
N HIS A 170 -2.19 -5.41 15.70
CA HIS A 170 -0.81 -5.00 15.56
C HIS A 170 0.14 -5.99 16.21
N ILE A 171 1.37 -6.07 15.72
CA ILE A 171 2.41 -6.90 16.33
C ILE A 171 3.54 -6.00 16.80
N SER A 172 3.74 -5.94 18.10
CA SER A 172 4.92 -5.32 18.72
C SER A 172 6.05 -6.32 18.79
N LEU A 173 7.26 -5.88 18.47
CA LEU A 173 8.46 -6.71 18.40
C LEU A 173 9.59 -6.10 19.24
N ILE A 174 10.39 -6.96 19.83
CA ILE A 174 11.73 -6.64 20.31
C ILE A 174 12.71 -7.35 19.40
N LEU A 175 13.49 -6.56 18.66
CA LEU A 175 14.50 -7.03 17.73
C LEU A 175 15.87 -6.85 18.35
N LYS A 176 16.78 -7.83 18.17
CA LYS A 176 18.16 -7.80 18.67
C LYS A 176 19.12 -7.84 17.49
N SER A 177 20.06 -6.92 17.49
CA SER A 177 21.16 -6.91 16.52
C SER A 177 22.28 -7.89 16.90
N LYS A 178 23.21 -8.15 15.99
CA LYS A 178 24.41 -8.94 16.27
C LYS A 178 25.27 -8.36 17.41
N THR A 179 25.26 -7.04 17.55
CA THR A 179 26.00 -6.33 18.64
C THR A 179 25.28 -6.37 19.98
N GLY A 180 24.09 -6.98 20.04
CA GLY A 180 23.29 -7.07 21.27
C GLY A 180 22.31 -5.90 21.48
N PHE A 181 22.34 -4.88 20.61
CA PHE A 181 21.44 -3.72 20.71
C PHE A 181 19.99 -4.13 20.46
N LEU A 182 19.08 -3.62 21.30
CA LEU A 182 17.64 -3.92 21.22
C LEU A 182 16.88 -2.76 20.56
N ILE A 183 16.06 -3.11 19.57
CA ILE A 183 15.17 -2.17 18.88
C ILE A 183 13.74 -2.60 19.18
N LYS A 184 12.94 -1.67 19.71
CA LYS A 184 11.49 -1.84 19.77
C LYS A 184 10.90 -1.47 18.42
N SER A 185 9.99 -2.27 17.93
CA SER A 185 9.31 -2.00 16.67
C SER A 185 7.85 -2.44 16.71
N ILE A 186 7.05 -1.92 15.81
CA ILE A 186 5.65 -2.28 15.65
C ILE A 186 5.33 -2.49 14.17
N SER A 187 4.60 -3.56 13.89
CA SER A 187 3.98 -3.80 12.60
C SER A 187 2.48 -3.57 12.73
N PHE A 188 2.01 -2.50 12.11
CA PHE A 188 0.61 -2.10 12.19
C PHE A 188 -0.28 -2.98 11.28
N ASN A 189 -1.48 -3.34 11.77
CA ASN A 189 -2.52 -4.10 11.05
C ASN A 189 -2.01 -5.41 10.42
N SER A 190 -1.06 -6.08 11.06
CA SER A 190 -0.35 -7.21 10.49
C SER A 190 -0.77 -8.59 11.02
N VAL A 191 -1.59 -8.67 12.07
CA VAL A 191 -1.91 -9.95 12.75
C VAL A 191 -2.49 -11.00 11.79
N ASN A 192 -3.42 -10.61 10.91
CA ASN A 192 -4.07 -11.52 9.96
C ASN A 192 -3.46 -11.43 8.54
N SER A 193 -2.19 -11.09 8.43
CA SER A 193 -1.48 -10.98 7.16
C SER A 193 -0.34 -11.99 7.06
N LYS A 194 0.13 -12.27 5.83
CA LYS A 194 1.30 -13.13 5.59
C LYS A 194 2.55 -12.66 6.36
N ILE A 195 2.74 -11.34 6.47
CA ILE A 195 3.84 -10.78 7.27
C ILE A 195 3.64 -11.04 8.77
N GLY A 196 2.40 -10.98 9.24
CA GLY A 196 2.08 -11.28 10.63
C GLY A 196 2.37 -12.73 11.00
N GLU A 197 1.94 -13.68 10.18
CA GLU A 197 2.28 -15.10 10.37
C GLU A 197 3.79 -15.31 10.39
N TYR A 198 4.50 -14.65 9.48
CA TYR A 198 5.96 -14.70 9.43
C TYR A 198 6.59 -14.15 10.70
N LEU A 199 6.17 -12.97 11.17
CA LEU A 199 6.72 -12.33 12.37
C LEU A 199 6.44 -13.13 13.65
N LEU A 200 5.31 -13.83 13.74
CA LEU A 200 4.94 -14.62 14.91
C LEU A 200 5.69 -15.97 14.96
N ASN A 201 6.02 -16.55 13.81
CA ASN A 201 6.57 -17.90 13.71
C ASN A 201 8.06 -17.96 13.35
N TYR A 202 8.65 -16.86 12.88
CA TYR A 202 10.00 -16.86 12.32
C TYR A 202 11.09 -16.78 13.40
N LYS A 203 12.07 -17.71 13.34
CA LYS A 203 13.13 -17.84 14.33
C LYS A 203 14.53 -17.46 13.82
N LYS A 204 14.69 -17.16 12.52
CA LYS A 204 15.98 -16.81 11.93
C LYS A 204 16.24 -15.31 11.97
N ASN A 205 17.45 -14.88 11.59
CA ASN A 205 17.75 -13.47 11.39
C ASN A 205 17.01 -12.95 10.16
N LEU A 206 16.49 -11.74 10.26
CA LEU A 206 15.74 -11.08 9.19
C LEU A 206 16.29 -9.68 8.92
N ASN A 207 15.99 -9.19 7.75
CA ASN A 207 16.22 -7.79 7.40
C ASN A 207 14.88 -7.07 7.56
N VAL A 208 14.91 -5.87 8.13
CA VAL A 208 13.71 -5.07 8.41
C VAL A 208 13.80 -3.76 7.67
N LEU A 209 12.77 -3.45 6.91
CA LEU A 209 12.51 -2.11 6.39
C LEU A 209 11.55 -1.41 7.32
N GLY A 210 11.87 -0.19 7.73
CA GLY A 210 11.03 0.56 8.64
C GLY A 210 11.40 2.03 8.74
N GLN A 211 10.50 2.78 9.32
CA GLN A 211 10.67 4.19 9.65
C GLN A 211 10.94 4.33 11.14
N ILE A 212 11.70 5.33 11.53
CA ILE A 212 11.98 5.60 12.95
C ILE A 212 10.98 6.67 13.42
N ASN A 213 10.21 6.34 14.45
CA ASN A 213 9.21 7.24 15.02
C ASN A 213 9.35 7.31 16.54
N GLU A 214 8.85 8.40 17.12
CA GLU A 214 8.65 8.50 18.57
C GLU A 214 7.31 7.89 18.96
N ASN A 215 7.33 7.07 20.00
CA ASN A 215 6.15 6.57 20.66
C ASN A 215 6.05 7.19 22.06
N PHE A 216 5.00 7.95 22.29
CA PHE A 216 4.69 8.53 23.58
C PHE A 216 3.64 7.68 24.29
N TRP A 217 4.07 6.93 25.30
CA TRP A 217 3.20 6.07 26.08
C TRP A 217 3.56 6.13 27.57
N ASN A 218 2.56 6.26 28.45
CA ASN A 218 2.72 6.36 29.92
C ASN A 218 3.78 7.38 30.33
N ASN A 219 3.72 8.60 29.80
CA ASN A 219 4.66 9.70 30.05
C ASN A 219 6.13 9.36 29.70
N LYS A 220 6.36 8.32 28.89
CA LYS A 220 7.68 7.97 28.37
C LYS A 220 7.71 8.14 26.87
N ASN A 221 8.73 8.86 26.41
CA ASN A 221 9.01 9.00 24.99
C ASN A 221 10.10 8.01 24.60
N THR A 222 9.78 7.06 23.71
CA THR A 222 10.71 6.03 23.24
C THR A 222 10.71 5.98 21.71
N LEU A 223 11.86 5.66 21.12
CA LEU A 223 11.93 5.38 19.69
C LEU A 223 11.40 3.97 19.38
N GLN A 224 10.69 3.88 18.26
CA GLN A 224 10.29 2.59 17.69
C GLN A 224 10.29 2.66 16.16
#